data_6b5eb43b374b92d7cf173e26891e3300
#
_entry.id   6b5eb43b374b92d7cf173e26891e3300
#
_cell.length_a   1.000
_cell.length_b   1.000
_cell.length_c   1.000
_cell.angle_alpha   90.00
_cell.angle_beta   90.00
_cell.angle_gamma   90.00
#
_symmetry.space_group_name_H-M   'P 1'
#
loop_
_entity.id
_entity.type
_entity.pdbx_description
1 polymer ?
#
loop_
_entity_poly.entity_id
_entity_poly.type
_entity_poly.pdbx_seq_one_letter_code
_entity_poly.pdbx_strand_id
1 'polypeptide(L)'
;MNMKAVIYARVSSVGDRQDTTRQIRDLEKYAFDNSLVIQRTFEEHISGAKKTKDRPVLSECLDYCFMNDIDILLISELSRLGRNVDDVLANVQLCKEHHLNVYFQREQLSIFNSDGTQHPFLTIFVAVLGTCAEMERENIKFRLNSGKEKYIAEGGKVGRKEGYRKSDEKLQEQYSSVIKQLKKGYPIRLVAKSEGVGVSTVQRMKKKFVDNVA
;
A
#
# COMPACT_ATOMS: atom_id res chain seq x y z
N MET A 1 -5.94 -1.60 -37.45
CA MET A 1 -4.88 -1.05 -36.61
C MET A 1 -4.69 -2.02 -35.44
N ASN A 2 -3.45 -2.33 -35.07
CA ASN A 2 -3.24 -3.16 -33.88
C ASN A 2 -3.52 -2.32 -32.63
N MET A 3 -4.28 -2.86 -31.67
CA MET A 3 -4.59 -2.19 -30.42
C MET A 3 -3.33 -1.97 -29.58
N LYS A 4 -3.19 -0.77 -29.02
CA LYS A 4 -2.08 -0.40 -28.13
C LYS A 4 -2.34 -0.91 -26.72
N ALA A 5 -1.40 -1.63 -26.14
CA ALA A 5 -1.49 -2.15 -24.78
C ALA A 5 -0.40 -1.59 -23.86
N VAL A 6 -0.73 -1.47 -22.59
CA VAL A 6 0.21 -1.20 -21.50
C VAL A 6 0.09 -2.31 -20.47
N ILE A 7 1.21 -2.74 -19.88
CA ILE A 7 1.22 -3.70 -18.80
C ILE A 7 1.49 -2.97 -17.48
N TYR A 8 0.70 -3.28 -16.45
CA TYR A 8 0.99 -2.88 -15.08
C TYR A 8 1.14 -4.11 -14.20
N ALA A 9 2.29 -4.24 -13.54
CA ALA A 9 2.61 -5.31 -12.61
C ALA A 9 2.98 -4.75 -11.23
N ARG A 10 2.53 -5.42 -10.16
CA ARG A 10 2.87 -5.04 -8.78
C ARG A 10 3.46 -6.22 -8.02
N VAL A 11 4.59 -5.98 -7.35
CA VAL A 11 5.23 -6.94 -6.44
C VAL A 11 5.11 -6.51 -4.99
N SER A 12 4.86 -7.46 -4.11
CA SER A 12 5.09 -7.33 -2.68
C SER A 12 6.58 -7.57 -2.40
N SER A 13 7.25 -6.59 -1.80
CA SER A 13 8.65 -6.52 -1.35
C SER A 13 9.55 -7.76 -1.41
N VAL A 14 10.84 -7.46 -1.61
CA VAL A 14 12.09 -8.22 -1.28
C VAL A 14 11.91 -9.74 -1.15
N GLY A 15 11.89 -10.44 -2.28
CA GLY A 15 11.86 -11.91 -2.36
C GLY A 15 11.17 -12.41 -3.63
N ASP A 16 10.18 -11.70 -4.14
CA ASP A 16 9.28 -12.16 -5.22
C ASP A 16 9.63 -11.63 -6.61
N ARG A 17 10.91 -11.43 -6.94
CA ARG A 17 11.30 -11.09 -8.32
C ARG A 17 10.84 -12.13 -9.34
N GLN A 18 10.77 -13.40 -8.95
CA GLN A 18 10.30 -14.48 -9.80
C GLN A 18 8.81 -14.36 -10.13
N ASP A 19 7.99 -13.87 -9.19
CA ASP A 19 6.55 -13.72 -9.38
C ASP A 19 6.22 -12.58 -10.35
N THR A 20 6.95 -11.46 -10.30
CA THR A 20 6.76 -10.35 -11.25
C THR A 20 7.12 -10.73 -12.66
N THR A 21 8.27 -11.35 -12.84
CA THR A 21 8.73 -11.79 -14.15
C THR A 21 7.74 -12.76 -14.78
N ARG A 22 7.14 -13.64 -13.97
CA ARG A 22 6.10 -14.56 -14.42
C ARG A 22 4.83 -13.81 -14.81
N GLN A 23 4.33 -12.88 -13.96
CA GLN A 23 3.14 -12.08 -14.28
C GLN A 23 3.30 -11.30 -15.59
N ILE A 24 4.44 -10.64 -15.78
CA ILE A 24 4.72 -9.87 -17.00
C ILE A 24 4.74 -10.82 -18.21
N ARG A 25 5.45 -11.94 -18.12
CA ARG A 25 5.51 -12.93 -19.21
C ARG A 25 4.13 -13.46 -19.61
N ASP A 26 3.28 -13.75 -18.61
CA ASP A 26 1.93 -14.25 -18.86
C ASP A 26 1.06 -13.18 -19.56
N LEU A 27 1.22 -11.91 -19.20
CA LEU A 27 0.53 -10.77 -19.83
C LEU A 27 1.10 -10.48 -21.24
N GLU A 28 2.41 -10.60 -21.44
CA GLU A 28 3.05 -10.48 -22.76
C GLU A 28 2.57 -11.57 -23.69
N LYS A 29 2.45 -12.80 -23.19
CA LYS A 29 1.88 -13.91 -23.96
C LYS A 29 0.43 -13.62 -24.37
N TYR A 30 -0.39 -13.15 -23.41
CA TYR A 30 -1.76 -12.75 -23.72
C TYR A 30 -1.81 -11.66 -24.80
N ALA A 31 -0.94 -10.65 -24.69
CA ALA A 31 -0.86 -9.58 -25.68
C ALA A 31 -0.50 -10.12 -27.06
N PHE A 32 0.48 -11.03 -27.14
CA PHE A 32 0.87 -11.67 -28.40
C PHE A 32 -0.28 -12.48 -29.02
N ASP A 33 -0.93 -13.33 -28.20
CA ASP A 33 -2.03 -14.20 -28.64
C ASP A 33 -3.26 -13.38 -29.16
N ASN A 34 -3.42 -12.13 -28.65
CA ASN A 34 -4.50 -11.23 -29.04
C ASN A 34 -4.07 -10.11 -30.01
N SER A 35 -2.86 -10.20 -30.61
CA SER A 35 -2.34 -9.21 -31.55
C SER A 35 -2.30 -7.78 -31.02
N LEU A 36 -2.02 -7.62 -29.71
CA LEU A 36 -1.86 -6.34 -29.03
C LEU A 36 -0.40 -5.87 -29.13
N VAL A 37 -0.18 -4.57 -29.27
CA VAL A 37 1.15 -3.96 -29.30
C VAL A 37 1.46 -3.31 -27.96
N ILE A 38 2.36 -3.93 -27.18
CA ILE A 38 2.78 -3.40 -25.88
C ILE A 38 3.62 -2.14 -26.10
N GLN A 39 3.14 -1.00 -25.58
CA GLN A 39 3.83 0.28 -25.66
C GLN A 39 4.80 0.47 -24.48
N ARG A 40 4.36 0.10 -23.27
CA ARG A 40 5.16 0.26 -22.05
C ARG A 40 4.73 -0.75 -20.98
N THR A 41 5.69 -1.13 -20.12
CA THR A 41 5.43 -1.92 -18.92
C THR A 41 5.79 -1.09 -17.69
N PHE A 42 4.89 -1.05 -16.70
CA PHE A 42 5.07 -0.38 -15.42
C PHE A 42 5.17 -1.42 -14.31
N GLU A 43 6.22 -1.33 -13.51
CA GLU A 43 6.45 -2.23 -12.38
C GLU A 43 6.47 -1.45 -11.07
N GLU A 44 5.59 -1.80 -10.13
CA GLU A 44 5.51 -1.17 -8.82
C GLU A 44 6.02 -2.12 -7.74
N HIS A 45 7.09 -1.71 -7.05
CA HIS A 45 7.66 -2.44 -5.92
C HIS A 45 7.17 -1.83 -4.61
N ILE A 46 6.23 -2.50 -3.91
CA ILE A 46 5.71 -2.04 -2.62
C ILE A 46 6.11 -3.01 -1.52
N SER A 47 6.85 -2.52 -0.50
CA SER A 47 7.10 -3.30 0.71
C SER A 47 5.83 -3.37 1.58
N GLY A 48 5.42 -4.57 1.98
CA GLY A 48 4.18 -4.81 2.75
C GLY A 48 4.09 -4.13 4.13
N ALA A 49 5.17 -3.47 4.59
CA ALA A 49 5.25 -2.83 5.90
C ALA A 49 5.02 -1.31 5.88
N LYS A 50 5.04 -0.64 4.73
CA LYS A 50 4.82 0.80 4.65
C LYS A 50 3.39 1.11 4.23
N LYS A 51 2.67 1.85 5.09
CA LYS A 51 1.47 2.60 4.72
C LYS A 51 1.86 3.67 3.70
N THR A 52 2.06 3.28 2.47
CA THR A 52 2.28 4.24 1.40
C THR A 52 0.92 4.76 1.00
N LYS A 53 0.64 6.02 1.33
CA LYS A 53 -0.62 6.69 1.00
C LYS A 53 -0.83 6.80 -0.51
N ASP A 54 0.23 6.70 -1.30
CA ASP A 54 0.20 6.93 -2.73
C ASP A 54 0.75 5.71 -3.48
N ARG A 55 0.14 5.42 -4.61
CA ARG A 55 0.62 4.45 -5.60
C ARG A 55 1.12 5.22 -6.83
N PRO A 56 2.31 5.81 -6.74
CA PRO A 56 2.79 6.74 -7.74
C PRO A 56 2.95 6.07 -9.12
N VAL A 57 3.36 4.79 -9.14
CA VAL A 57 3.56 4.07 -10.39
C VAL A 57 2.24 3.71 -11.06
N LEU A 58 1.19 3.36 -10.28
CA LEU A 58 -0.14 3.15 -10.85
C LEU A 58 -0.72 4.46 -11.41
N SER A 59 -0.58 5.56 -10.67
CA SER A 59 -1.02 6.88 -11.15
C SER A 59 -0.28 7.26 -12.43
N GLU A 60 1.05 7.13 -12.46
CA GLU A 60 1.86 7.37 -13.68
C GLU A 60 1.41 6.49 -14.85
N CYS A 61 1.10 5.22 -14.58
CA CYS A 61 0.62 4.27 -15.58
C CYS A 61 -0.72 4.70 -16.17
N LEU A 62 -1.68 5.08 -15.33
CA LEU A 62 -2.99 5.55 -15.78
C LEU A 62 -2.89 6.86 -16.56
N ASP A 63 -2.12 7.83 -16.05
CA ASP A 63 -1.86 9.10 -16.75
C ASP A 63 -1.21 8.85 -18.12
N TYR A 64 -0.23 7.94 -18.18
CA TYR A 64 0.39 7.55 -19.45
C TYR A 64 -0.64 6.95 -20.41
N CYS A 65 -1.52 6.07 -19.94
CA CYS A 65 -2.56 5.48 -20.78
C CYS A 65 -3.51 6.54 -21.35
N PHE A 66 -3.93 7.50 -20.53
CA PHE A 66 -4.85 8.55 -20.94
C PHE A 66 -4.22 9.55 -21.93
N MET A 67 -2.92 9.90 -21.76
CA MET A 67 -2.21 10.84 -22.60
C MET A 67 -1.78 10.26 -23.97
N ASN A 68 -1.67 8.93 -24.08
CA ASN A 68 -1.14 8.28 -25.29
C ASN A 68 -2.19 7.47 -26.06
N ASP A 69 -3.47 7.65 -25.74
CA ASP A 69 -4.59 6.94 -26.38
C ASP A 69 -4.33 5.42 -26.38
N ILE A 70 -4.09 4.86 -25.20
CA ILE A 70 -3.91 3.42 -25.03
C ILE A 70 -5.28 2.73 -25.03
N ASP A 71 -5.41 1.68 -25.82
CA ASP A 71 -6.67 0.96 -25.97
C ASP A 71 -6.95 0.04 -24.79
N ILE A 72 -5.90 -0.60 -24.23
CA ILE A 72 -6.07 -1.60 -23.18
C ILE A 72 -4.90 -1.60 -22.17
N LEU A 73 -5.24 -1.64 -20.89
CA LEU A 73 -4.33 -1.88 -19.77
C LEU A 73 -4.44 -3.33 -19.33
N LEU A 74 -3.32 -4.05 -19.33
CA LEU A 74 -3.23 -5.46 -18.94
C LEU A 74 -2.73 -5.56 -17.51
N ILE A 75 -3.49 -6.26 -16.65
CA ILE A 75 -3.19 -6.44 -15.23
C ILE A 75 -3.39 -7.91 -14.86
N SER A 76 -2.52 -8.45 -13.98
CA SER A 76 -2.58 -9.86 -13.59
C SER A 76 -3.84 -10.22 -12.80
N GLU A 77 -4.29 -9.34 -11.90
CA GLU A 77 -5.49 -9.54 -11.08
C GLU A 77 -6.06 -8.21 -10.59
N LEU A 78 -7.32 -8.20 -10.25
CA LEU A 78 -8.10 -7.03 -9.85
C LEU A 78 -7.53 -6.31 -8.62
N SER A 79 -6.94 -7.05 -7.68
CA SER A 79 -6.27 -6.50 -6.49
C SER A 79 -5.05 -5.61 -6.82
N ARG A 80 -4.57 -5.62 -8.06
CA ARG A 80 -3.49 -4.75 -8.52
C ARG A 80 -3.98 -3.34 -8.84
N LEU A 81 -5.27 -3.18 -9.17
CA LEU A 81 -5.84 -1.87 -9.53
C LEU A 81 -6.19 -1.01 -8.30
N GLY A 82 -6.33 -1.58 -7.11
CA GLY A 82 -6.65 -0.84 -5.87
C GLY A 82 -6.15 -1.56 -4.62
N ARG A 83 -6.24 -0.92 -3.46
CA ARG A 83 -5.89 -1.48 -2.14
C ARG A 83 -7.09 -2.11 -1.46
N ASN A 84 -8.23 -1.55 -1.73
CA ASN A 84 -9.54 -1.96 -1.25
C ASN A 84 -10.52 -1.85 -2.40
N VAL A 85 -11.74 -2.24 -2.15
CA VAL A 85 -12.82 -2.23 -3.15
C VAL A 85 -13.12 -0.83 -3.65
N ASP A 86 -13.14 0.14 -2.76
CA ASP A 86 -13.44 1.53 -3.10
C ASP A 86 -12.40 2.11 -4.07
N ASP A 87 -11.11 1.85 -3.81
CA ASP A 87 -10.01 2.25 -4.70
C ASP A 87 -10.15 1.56 -6.08
N VAL A 88 -10.48 0.25 -6.09
CA VAL A 88 -10.68 -0.49 -7.35
C VAL A 88 -11.85 0.09 -8.13
N LEU A 89 -13.00 0.33 -7.47
CA LEU A 89 -14.19 0.91 -8.11
C LEU A 89 -13.89 2.32 -8.65
N ALA A 90 -13.19 3.16 -7.90
CA ALA A 90 -12.80 4.50 -8.34
C ALA A 90 -11.91 4.43 -9.58
N ASN A 91 -10.88 3.57 -9.60
CA ASN A 91 -10.00 3.41 -10.75
C ASN A 91 -10.72 2.79 -11.96
N VAL A 92 -11.62 1.83 -11.75
CA VAL A 92 -12.48 1.30 -12.83
C VAL A 92 -13.35 2.41 -13.42
N GLN A 93 -13.94 3.26 -12.57
CA GLN A 93 -14.77 4.37 -13.03
C GLN A 93 -13.94 5.38 -13.83
N LEU A 94 -12.74 5.72 -13.35
CA LEU A 94 -11.80 6.60 -14.06
C LEU A 94 -11.42 6.02 -15.43
N CYS A 95 -11.10 4.74 -15.52
CA CYS A 95 -10.82 4.07 -16.79
C CYS A 95 -12.02 4.12 -17.75
N LYS A 96 -13.25 3.95 -17.23
CA LYS A 96 -14.48 4.07 -18.04
C LYS A 96 -14.66 5.47 -18.62
N GLU A 97 -14.41 6.51 -17.82
CA GLU A 97 -14.53 7.92 -18.24
C GLU A 97 -13.54 8.26 -19.36
N HIS A 98 -12.36 7.64 -19.34
CA HIS A 98 -11.32 7.81 -20.36
C HIS A 98 -11.38 6.75 -21.48
N HIS A 99 -12.41 5.91 -21.54
CA HIS A 99 -12.54 4.82 -22.51
C HIS A 99 -11.36 3.85 -22.56
N LEU A 100 -10.58 3.76 -21.49
CA LEU A 100 -9.49 2.81 -21.34
C LEU A 100 -10.04 1.44 -20.92
N ASN A 101 -9.87 0.42 -21.77
CA ASN A 101 -10.20 -0.93 -21.35
C ASN A 101 -9.15 -1.45 -20.37
N VAL A 102 -9.56 -2.24 -19.38
CA VAL A 102 -8.65 -2.92 -18.47
C VAL A 102 -8.99 -4.40 -18.48
N TYR A 103 -8.00 -5.24 -18.78
CA TYR A 103 -8.12 -6.69 -18.73
C TYR A 103 -7.47 -7.24 -17.48
N PHE A 104 -8.23 -8.03 -16.73
CA PHE A 104 -7.80 -8.73 -15.52
C PHE A 104 -7.59 -10.21 -15.86
N GLN A 105 -6.33 -10.62 -15.97
CA GLN A 105 -5.96 -11.94 -16.48
C GLN A 105 -6.48 -13.08 -15.60
N ARG A 106 -6.35 -12.97 -14.27
CA ARG A 106 -6.79 -14.01 -13.34
C ARG A 106 -8.29 -14.22 -13.35
N GLU A 107 -9.03 -13.12 -13.43
CA GLU A 107 -10.48 -13.11 -13.45
C GLU A 107 -11.04 -13.34 -14.86
N GLN A 108 -10.21 -13.21 -15.90
CA GLN A 108 -10.60 -13.26 -17.32
C GLN A 108 -11.75 -12.28 -17.63
N LEU A 109 -11.69 -11.08 -17.05
CA LEU A 109 -12.69 -10.04 -17.20
C LEU A 109 -12.04 -8.78 -17.77
N SER A 110 -12.85 -8.02 -18.52
CA SER A 110 -12.50 -6.67 -18.99
C SER A 110 -13.55 -5.67 -18.55
N ILE A 111 -13.19 -4.37 -18.54
CA ILE A 111 -14.15 -3.29 -18.29
C ILE A 111 -15.16 -3.22 -19.42
N PHE A 112 -14.70 -3.34 -20.66
CA PHE A 112 -15.53 -3.31 -21.86
C PHE A 112 -15.47 -4.65 -22.58
N ASN A 113 -16.59 -5.05 -23.16
CA ASN A 113 -16.67 -6.18 -24.08
C ASN A 113 -16.04 -5.80 -25.44
N SER A 114 -15.90 -6.78 -26.31
CA SER A 114 -15.36 -6.58 -27.68
C SER A 114 -16.23 -5.65 -28.56
N ASP A 115 -17.49 -5.48 -28.24
CA ASP A 115 -18.42 -4.55 -28.89
C ASP A 115 -18.40 -3.13 -28.30
N GLY A 116 -17.53 -2.86 -27.32
CA GLY A 116 -17.41 -1.57 -26.63
C GLY A 116 -18.45 -1.35 -25.54
N THR A 117 -19.35 -2.27 -25.31
CA THR A 117 -20.31 -2.19 -24.18
C THR A 117 -19.63 -2.48 -22.86
N GLN A 118 -20.14 -1.90 -21.77
CA GLN A 118 -19.59 -2.18 -20.44
C GLN A 118 -19.94 -3.61 -20.03
N HIS A 119 -18.95 -4.30 -19.42
CA HIS A 119 -19.14 -5.65 -18.93
C HIS A 119 -20.06 -5.63 -17.69
N PRO A 120 -21.28 -6.18 -17.75
CA PRO A 120 -22.28 -5.99 -16.69
C PRO A 120 -21.89 -6.64 -15.36
N PHE A 121 -21.13 -7.75 -15.41
CA PHE A 121 -20.73 -8.49 -14.22
C PHE A 121 -19.57 -7.88 -13.45
N LEU A 122 -18.80 -6.96 -14.04
CA LEU A 122 -17.60 -6.40 -13.38
C LEU A 122 -17.95 -5.69 -12.08
N THR A 123 -18.98 -4.85 -12.06
CA THR A 123 -19.40 -4.09 -10.87
C THR A 123 -19.88 -5.05 -9.77
N ILE A 124 -20.68 -6.05 -10.13
CA ILE A 124 -21.17 -7.07 -9.20
C ILE A 124 -20.01 -7.89 -8.65
N PHE A 125 -19.09 -8.31 -9.52
CA PHE A 125 -17.92 -9.12 -9.15
C PHE A 125 -16.99 -8.37 -8.19
N VAL A 126 -16.73 -7.10 -8.44
CA VAL A 126 -15.91 -6.26 -7.55
C VAL A 126 -16.59 -6.08 -6.19
N ALA A 127 -17.91 -5.85 -6.16
CA ALA A 127 -18.67 -5.73 -4.92
C ALA A 127 -18.64 -7.03 -4.09
N VAL A 128 -18.82 -8.19 -4.73
CA VAL A 128 -18.77 -9.51 -4.07
C VAL A 128 -17.37 -9.78 -3.50
N LEU A 129 -16.30 -9.55 -4.29
CA LEU A 129 -14.93 -9.72 -3.81
C LEU A 129 -14.62 -8.83 -2.61
N GLY A 130 -15.16 -7.61 -2.60
CA GLY A 130 -15.02 -6.70 -1.48
C GLY A 130 -15.68 -7.19 -0.22
N THR A 131 -16.91 -7.62 -0.33
CA THR A 131 -17.64 -8.19 0.80
C THR A 131 -16.91 -9.42 1.36
N CYS A 132 -16.42 -10.31 0.49
CA CYS A 132 -15.62 -11.47 0.91
C CYS A 132 -14.34 -11.06 1.64
N ALA A 133 -13.63 -10.06 1.16
CA ALA A 133 -12.40 -9.56 1.80
C ALA A 133 -12.68 -8.91 3.17
N GLU A 134 -13.79 -8.21 3.33
CA GLU A 134 -14.23 -7.68 4.63
C GLU A 134 -14.58 -8.79 5.61
N MET A 135 -15.36 -9.78 5.18
CA MET A 135 -15.68 -10.95 6.00
C MET A 135 -14.43 -11.70 6.46
N GLU A 136 -13.43 -11.85 5.60
CA GLU A 136 -12.15 -12.48 5.96
C GLU A 136 -11.40 -11.67 7.01
N ARG A 137 -11.33 -10.34 6.87
CA ARG A 137 -10.72 -9.44 7.87
C ARG A 137 -11.43 -9.53 9.22
N GLU A 138 -12.75 -9.57 9.23
CA GLU A 138 -13.54 -9.73 10.46
C GLU A 138 -13.29 -11.09 11.11
N ASN A 139 -13.23 -12.17 10.33
CA ASN A 139 -12.89 -13.50 10.81
C ASN A 139 -11.49 -13.57 11.42
N ILE A 140 -10.50 -12.93 10.78
CA ILE A 140 -9.13 -12.83 11.33
C ILE A 140 -9.14 -12.06 12.64
N LYS A 141 -9.83 -10.90 12.69
CA LYS A 141 -9.97 -10.09 13.90
C LYS A 141 -10.64 -10.86 15.04
N PHE A 142 -11.70 -11.60 14.73
CA PHE A 142 -12.39 -12.45 15.70
C PHE A 142 -11.45 -13.52 16.27
N ARG A 143 -10.71 -14.26 15.41
CA ARG A 143 -9.75 -15.28 15.86
C ARG A 143 -8.63 -14.69 16.72
N LEU A 144 -8.10 -13.51 16.34
CA LEU A 144 -7.07 -12.81 17.12
C LEU A 144 -7.59 -12.37 18.49
N ASN A 145 -8.80 -11.84 18.56
CA ASN A 145 -9.42 -11.43 19.82
C ASN A 145 -9.72 -12.64 20.72
N SER A 146 -10.29 -13.70 20.18
CA SER A 146 -10.56 -14.94 20.91
C SER A 146 -9.27 -15.58 21.44
N GLY A 147 -8.22 -15.63 20.63
CA GLY A 147 -6.91 -16.10 21.06
C GLY A 147 -6.29 -15.23 22.16
N LYS A 148 -6.47 -13.90 22.07
CA LYS A 148 -6.04 -12.95 23.10
C LYS A 148 -6.80 -13.14 24.40
N GLU A 149 -8.10 -13.31 24.35
CA GLU A 149 -8.95 -13.55 25.53
C GLU A 149 -8.55 -14.86 26.23
N LYS A 150 -8.36 -15.94 25.47
CA LYS A 150 -7.86 -17.20 25.98
C LYS A 150 -6.50 -17.04 26.67
N TYR A 151 -5.56 -16.35 26.01
CA TYR A 151 -4.23 -16.09 26.58
C TYR A 151 -4.30 -15.29 27.91
N ILE A 152 -5.22 -14.32 28.02
CA ILE A 152 -5.44 -13.56 29.24
C ILE A 152 -6.06 -14.46 30.32
N ALA A 153 -7.05 -15.28 29.97
CA ALA A 153 -7.69 -16.23 30.90
C ALA A 153 -6.71 -17.24 31.47
N GLU A 154 -5.68 -17.64 30.71
CA GLU A 154 -4.59 -18.50 31.13
C GLU A 154 -3.49 -17.75 31.93
N GLY A 155 -3.74 -16.50 32.35
CA GLY A 155 -2.80 -15.68 33.15
C GLY A 155 -1.77 -14.90 32.32
N GLY A 156 -1.89 -14.92 30.99
CA GLY A 156 -1.03 -14.16 30.08
C GLY A 156 -1.30 -12.65 30.18
N LYS A 157 -0.24 -11.85 30.05
CA LYS A 157 -0.35 -10.37 30.06
C LYS A 157 -0.15 -9.85 28.64
N VAL A 158 -1.14 -9.12 28.13
CA VAL A 158 -1.10 -8.44 26.84
C VAL A 158 -0.68 -6.99 27.01
N GLY A 159 0.17 -6.52 26.11
CA GLY A 159 0.67 -5.15 26.15
C GLY A 159 2.15 -5.06 26.48
N ARG A 160 2.58 -3.87 26.83
CA ARG A 160 3.99 -3.62 27.17
C ARG A 160 4.33 -4.28 28.50
N LYS A 161 5.44 -5.05 28.53
CA LYS A 161 5.95 -5.67 29.76
C LYS A 161 6.10 -4.59 30.85
N GLU A 162 5.67 -4.91 32.07
CA GLU A 162 5.84 -4.05 33.24
C GLU A 162 7.33 -3.74 33.44
N GLY A 163 7.68 -2.48 33.68
CA GLY A 163 9.08 -2.07 33.81
C GLY A 163 9.89 -1.92 32.51
N TYR A 164 9.33 -2.28 31.34
CA TYR A 164 10.06 -2.07 30.10
C TYR A 164 10.29 -0.57 29.84
N ARG A 165 11.55 -0.17 29.79
CA ARG A 165 11.99 1.16 29.35
C ARG A 165 12.87 0.98 28.12
N LYS A 166 12.75 1.92 27.17
CA LYS A 166 13.70 1.97 26.05
C LYS A 166 15.10 2.19 26.61
N SER A 167 16.10 1.49 26.07
CA SER A 167 17.50 1.75 26.46
C SER A 167 17.90 3.20 26.16
N ASP A 168 18.89 3.68 26.87
CA ASP A 168 19.36 5.06 26.76
C ASP A 168 19.88 5.37 25.37
N GLU A 169 20.58 4.38 24.74
CA GLU A 169 21.05 4.50 23.37
C GLU A 169 19.91 4.72 22.40
N LYS A 170 18.84 3.92 22.47
CA LYS A 170 17.65 4.08 21.63
C LYS A 170 16.90 5.37 21.85
N LEU A 171 16.94 5.90 23.10
CA LEU A 171 16.37 7.21 23.40
C LEU A 171 17.22 8.35 22.83
N GLN A 172 18.56 8.25 22.94
CA GLN A 172 19.49 9.21 22.34
C GLN A 172 19.38 9.25 20.83
N GLU A 173 19.30 8.10 20.18
CA GLU A 173 19.10 8.01 18.72
C GLU A 173 17.76 8.64 18.30
N GLN A 174 16.68 8.26 18.95
CA GLN A 174 15.33 8.73 18.62
C GLN A 174 15.15 10.24 18.85
N TYR A 175 15.78 10.82 19.87
CA TYR A 175 15.65 12.22 20.26
C TYR A 175 16.96 13.01 20.10
N SER A 176 17.82 12.58 19.18
CA SER A 176 19.13 13.19 18.95
C SER A 176 19.04 14.68 18.63
N SER A 177 18.10 15.11 17.79
CA SER A 177 17.89 16.52 17.44
C SER A 177 17.40 17.32 18.65
N VAL A 178 16.45 16.79 19.43
CA VAL A 178 15.95 17.39 20.66
C VAL A 178 17.09 17.59 21.66
N ILE A 179 17.91 16.57 21.90
CA ILE A 179 19.05 16.61 22.83
C ILE A 179 20.09 17.63 22.35
N LYS A 180 20.38 17.69 21.05
CA LYS A 180 21.31 18.65 20.46
C LYS A 180 20.86 20.09 20.67
N GLN A 181 19.57 20.38 20.49
CA GLN A 181 19.02 21.72 20.72
C GLN A 181 19.04 22.08 22.21
N LEU A 182 18.70 21.15 23.10
CA LEU A 182 18.75 21.37 24.56
C LEU A 182 20.18 21.64 25.05
N LYS A 183 21.19 20.93 24.52
CA LYS A 183 22.62 21.20 24.81
C LYS A 183 23.09 22.59 24.34
N LYS A 184 22.45 23.16 23.31
CA LYS A 184 22.68 24.52 22.83
C LYS A 184 21.96 25.59 23.68
N GLY A 185 21.22 25.20 24.72
CA GLY A 185 20.53 26.11 25.63
C GLY A 185 19.15 26.60 25.16
N TYR A 186 18.58 26.02 24.10
CA TYR A 186 17.25 26.44 23.64
C TYR A 186 16.15 26.12 24.67
N PRO A 187 15.16 27.05 24.83
CA PRO A 187 14.05 26.86 25.76
C PRO A 187 13.21 25.60 25.43
N ILE A 188 12.80 24.86 26.48
CA ILE A 188 12.06 23.59 26.33
C ILE A 188 10.83 23.74 25.45
N ARG A 189 10.05 24.84 25.62
CA ARG A 189 8.83 25.09 24.82
C ARG A 189 9.15 25.31 23.34
N LEU A 190 10.26 25.97 23.03
CA LEU A 190 10.70 26.19 21.67
C LEU A 190 11.12 24.89 21.00
N VAL A 191 11.93 24.07 21.69
CA VAL A 191 12.34 22.74 21.22
C VAL A 191 11.13 21.82 21.01
N ALA A 192 10.17 21.84 21.93
CA ALA A 192 8.95 21.06 21.78
C ALA A 192 8.17 21.41 20.52
N LYS A 193 8.05 22.72 20.23
CA LYS A 193 7.34 23.23 19.05
C LYS A 193 8.09 22.93 17.75
N SER A 194 9.41 23.11 17.71
CA SER A 194 10.22 22.90 16.50
C SER A 194 10.35 21.43 16.10
N GLU A 195 10.40 20.54 17.11
CA GLU A 195 10.56 19.08 16.87
C GLU A 195 9.24 18.31 16.86
N GLY A 196 8.10 19.00 17.09
CA GLY A 196 6.78 18.35 17.12
C GLY A 196 6.62 17.34 18.28
N VAL A 197 7.35 17.54 19.39
CA VAL A 197 7.40 16.62 20.53
C VAL A 197 6.75 17.26 21.75
N GLY A 198 6.03 16.46 22.53
CA GLY A 198 5.38 16.96 23.76
C GLY A 198 6.39 17.54 24.76
N VAL A 199 6.01 18.67 25.41
CA VAL A 199 6.83 19.39 26.39
C VAL A 199 7.37 18.47 27.50
N SER A 200 6.51 17.56 28.03
CA SER A 200 6.91 16.58 29.05
C SER A 200 8.01 15.61 28.58
N THR A 201 7.99 15.24 27.30
CA THR A 201 9.05 14.39 26.70
C THR A 201 10.35 15.18 26.60
N VAL A 202 10.32 16.44 26.17
CA VAL A 202 11.51 17.31 26.10
C VAL A 202 12.10 17.54 27.50
N GLN A 203 11.26 17.79 28.51
CA GLN A 203 11.72 17.90 29.92
C GLN A 203 12.42 16.64 30.41
N ARG A 204 11.83 15.47 30.10
CA ARG A 204 12.42 14.18 30.44
C ARG A 204 13.77 13.95 29.75
N MET A 205 13.89 14.32 28.48
CA MET A 205 15.16 14.24 27.75
C MET A 205 16.19 15.20 28.31
N LYS A 206 15.80 16.43 28.67
CA LYS A 206 16.68 17.41 29.32
C LYS A 206 17.22 16.85 30.63
N LYS A 207 16.37 16.44 31.55
CA LYS A 207 16.76 15.87 32.84
C LYS A 207 17.70 14.68 32.69
N LYS A 208 17.47 13.82 31.70
CA LYS A 208 18.21 12.55 31.54
C LYS A 208 19.56 12.72 30.83
N PHE A 209 19.66 13.56 29.82
CA PHE A 209 20.79 13.63 28.91
C PHE A 209 21.53 14.99 28.86
N VAL A 210 21.01 15.98 29.58
CA VAL A 210 21.63 17.31 29.64
C VAL A 210 22.00 17.67 31.07
N ASP A 211 21.02 17.56 32.00
CA ASP A 211 21.23 17.98 33.40
C ASP A 211 21.96 16.92 34.25
N ASN A 212 21.89 15.61 33.89
CA ASN A 212 22.58 14.51 34.59
C ASN A 212 23.95 14.12 34.01
N VAL A 213 24.54 14.96 33.16
CA VAL A 213 25.88 14.78 32.55
C VAL A 213 26.84 15.79 33.15
N ALA A 214 26.68 16.15 34.43
CA ALA A 214 27.64 16.91 35.24
C ALA A 214 28.39 15.95 36.16
#